data_04034e30c15c388e0bcebf7b370e83dc
#
_entry.id   04034e30c15c388e0bcebf7b370e83dc
#
_cell.length_a   1.000
_cell.length_b   1.000
_cell.length_c   1.000
_cell.angle_alpha   90.00
_cell.angle_beta   90.00
_cell.angle_gamma   90.00
#
_symmetry.space_group_name_H-M   'P 1'
#
loop_
_entity.id
_entity.type
_entity.pdbx_description
1 polymer ?
#
loop_
_entity_poly.entity_id
_entity_poly.type
_entity_poly.pdbx_seq_one_letter_code
_entity_poly.pdbx_strand_id
1 'polypeptide(L)'
;MSKTALITIRIEPEIKAEAEKLYSSFGLNLSDAVNMFIHQSLLVKGLPFELKIPEFKGEFSLDDGSFREESVSLSIEEIRKIAGPIAEKYDLKSLYLIGSRARGDYGPNSDYDFCFEMKKPSAIKAAGLMDKLSKAFNAEVDLIDRTVATGEFLDRINRDGVLIYEG
;
A
#
# COMPACT_ATOMS: atom_id res chain seq x y z
N MET A 1 -25.61 13.25 33.33
CA MET A 1 -25.88 11.81 33.53
C MET A 1 -24.57 11.13 33.88
N SER A 2 -24.56 10.34 34.96
CA SER A 2 -23.37 9.63 35.41
C SER A 2 -23.11 8.43 34.45
N LYS A 3 -21.88 8.29 33.94
CA LYS A 3 -21.48 7.12 33.15
C LYS A 3 -21.28 5.93 34.07
N THR A 4 -22.16 4.94 34.00
CA THR A 4 -22.17 3.79 34.94
C THR A 4 -21.83 2.45 34.26
N ALA A 5 -21.72 2.41 32.91
CA ALA A 5 -21.34 1.20 32.17
C ALA A 5 -19.84 1.23 31.83
N LEU A 6 -19.18 0.06 31.95
CA LEU A 6 -17.78 -0.13 31.63
C LEU A 6 -17.65 -1.05 30.40
N ILE A 7 -16.80 -0.67 29.45
CA ILE A 7 -16.40 -1.50 28.33
C ILE A 7 -14.91 -1.81 28.48
N THR A 8 -14.56 -3.09 28.39
CA THR A 8 -13.16 -3.55 28.41
C THR A 8 -12.79 -4.07 27.04
N ILE A 9 -11.74 -3.53 26.45
CA ILE A 9 -11.22 -3.92 25.14
C ILE A 9 -9.81 -4.47 25.34
N ARG A 10 -9.50 -5.63 24.75
CA ARG A 10 -8.15 -6.14 24.67
C ARG A 10 -7.56 -5.68 23.34
N ILE A 11 -6.36 -5.13 23.40
CA ILE A 11 -5.64 -4.59 22.25
C ILE A 11 -4.14 -4.88 22.43
N GLU A 12 -3.44 -5.08 21.36
CA GLU A 12 -1.99 -5.27 21.39
C GLU A 12 -1.27 -4.04 21.91
N PRO A 13 -0.20 -4.23 22.73
CA PRO A 13 0.50 -3.10 23.36
C PRO A 13 1.04 -2.07 22.37
N GLU A 14 1.51 -2.52 21.21
CA GLU A 14 2.06 -1.67 20.14
C GLU A 14 0.96 -0.82 19.52
N ILE A 15 -0.16 -1.43 19.12
CA ILE A 15 -1.32 -0.73 18.56
C ILE A 15 -1.90 0.26 19.58
N LYS A 16 -1.92 -0.11 20.85
CA LYS A 16 -2.35 0.80 21.92
C LYS A 16 -1.46 2.05 21.99
N ALA A 17 -0.14 1.87 21.97
CA ALA A 17 0.82 2.96 22.05
C ALA A 17 0.72 3.90 20.83
N GLU A 18 0.57 3.36 19.64
CA GLU A 18 0.38 4.14 18.41
C GLU A 18 -0.96 4.91 18.43
N ALA A 19 -2.04 4.27 18.84
CA ALA A 19 -3.34 4.91 18.97
C ALA A 19 -3.32 6.03 20.03
N GLU A 20 -2.69 5.83 21.20
CA GLU A 20 -2.51 6.86 22.22
C GLU A 20 -1.71 8.05 21.69
N LYS A 21 -0.64 7.81 20.95
CA LYS A 21 0.16 8.87 20.31
C LYS A 21 -0.66 9.66 19.29
N LEU A 22 -1.41 8.95 18.44
CA LEU A 22 -2.27 9.59 17.43
C LEU A 22 -3.35 10.45 18.08
N TYR A 23 -4.11 9.91 19.02
CA TYR A 23 -5.22 10.66 19.65
C TYR A 23 -4.73 11.80 20.53
N SER A 24 -3.58 11.65 21.18
CA SER A 24 -2.96 12.75 21.95
C SER A 24 -2.61 13.95 21.07
N SER A 25 -2.27 13.74 19.79
CA SER A 25 -2.03 14.85 18.85
C SER A 25 -3.27 15.69 18.56
N PHE A 26 -4.47 15.13 18.81
CA PHE A 26 -5.76 15.81 18.72
C PHE A 26 -6.27 16.27 20.10
N GLY A 27 -5.50 16.14 21.18
CA GLY A 27 -5.91 16.46 22.54
C GLY A 27 -6.92 15.46 23.14
N LEU A 28 -7.01 14.26 22.59
CA LEU A 28 -7.93 13.21 23.01
C LEU A 28 -7.16 12.07 23.70
N ASN A 29 -7.79 11.42 24.67
CA ASN A 29 -7.34 10.13 25.16
C ASN A 29 -8.07 8.98 24.46
N LEU A 30 -7.57 7.75 24.62
CA LEU A 30 -8.14 6.58 23.96
C LEU A 30 -9.61 6.34 24.33
N SER A 31 -9.98 6.60 25.59
CA SER A 31 -11.38 6.45 26.06
C SER A 31 -12.31 7.47 25.40
N ASP A 32 -11.84 8.69 25.19
CA ASP A 32 -12.62 9.73 24.49
C ASP A 32 -12.83 9.35 23.03
N ALA A 33 -11.79 8.83 22.36
CA ALA A 33 -11.89 8.37 20.98
C ALA A 33 -12.91 7.23 20.83
N VAL A 34 -12.90 6.24 21.73
CA VAL A 34 -13.89 5.16 21.75
C VAL A 34 -15.30 5.67 22.00
N ASN A 35 -15.46 6.61 22.96
CA ASN A 35 -16.77 7.22 23.20
C ASN A 35 -17.27 7.99 21.97
N MET A 36 -16.42 8.76 21.31
CA MET A 36 -16.78 9.48 20.09
C MET A 36 -17.21 8.53 18.98
N PHE A 37 -16.49 7.42 18.79
CA PHE A 37 -16.85 6.38 17.83
C PHE A 37 -18.25 5.82 18.11
N ILE A 38 -18.53 5.45 19.37
CA ILE A 38 -19.84 4.90 19.75
C ILE A 38 -20.95 5.93 19.49
N HIS A 39 -20.75 7.19 19.90
CA HIS A 39 -21.73 8.23 19.69
C HIS A 39 -21.98 8.47 18.19
N GLN A 40 -20.94 8.51 17.39
CA GLN A 40 -21.07 8.70 15.95
C GLN A 40 -21.79 7.52 15.29
N SER A 41 -21.51 6.29 15.70
CA SER A 41 -22.22 5.10 15.23
C SER A 41 -23.72 5.14 15.53
N LEU A 42 -24.10 5.62 16.71
CA LEU A 42 -25.51 5.79 17.08
C LEU A 42 -26.20 6.87 16.24
N LEU A 43 -25.50 7.97 15.94
CA LEU A 43 -26.04 9.06 15.12
C LEU A 43 -26.33 8.60 13.68
N VAL A 44 -25.40 7.89 13.08
CA VAL A 44 -25.55 7.40 11.69
C VAL A 44 -26.31 6.07 11.60
N LYS A 45 -26.71 5.50 12.75
CA LYS A 45 -27.36 4.17 12.87
C LYS A 45 -26.59 3.05 12.17
N GLY A 46 -25.25 3.09 12.24
CA GLY A 46 -24.35 2.17 11.57
C GLY A 46 -22.90 2.46 11.95
N LEU A 47 -21.95 1.94 11.17
CA LEU A 47 -20.55 2.33 11.33
C LEU A 47 -20.31 3.69 10.68
N PRO A 48 -19.55 4.60 11.34
CA PRO A 48 -19.29 5.96 10.83
C PRO A 48 -18.26 5.99 9.67
N PHE A 49 -17.97 4.86 9.08
CA PHE A 49 -17.11 4.67 7.92
C PHE A 49 -17.65 3.51 7.08
N GLU A 50 -17.34 3.53 5.80
CA GLU A 50 -17.66 2.40 4.92
C GLU A 50 -16.79 1.20 5.31
N LEU A 51 -17.41 0.05 5.61
CA LEU A 51 -16.71 -1.22 5.60
C LEU A 51 -16.36 -1.53 4.15
N LYS A 52 -15.22 -1.05 3.71
CA LYS A 52 -14.62 -1.64 2.52
C LYS A 52 -14.10 -2.99 2.98
N ILE A 53 -14.75 -4.06 2.52
CA ILE A 53 -14.11 -5.37 2.52
C ILE A 53 -12.94 -5.16 1.55
N PRO A 54 -11.67 -5.06 2.01
CA PRO A 54 -10.58 -5.25 1.08
C PRO A 54 -10.87 -6.62 0.44
N GLU A 55 -10.44 -6.85 -0.77
CA GLU A 55 -10.36 -8.23 -1.28
C GLU A 55 -9.32 -8.94 -0.41
N PHE A 56 -9.76 -9.36 0.76
CA PHE A 56 -8.95 -9.97 1.79
C PHE A 56 -8.60 -11.38 1.30
N LYS A 57 -7.40 -11.54 0.82
CA LYS A 57 -6.71 -12.83 0.78
C LYS A 57 -5.91 -12.98 2.09
N GLY A 58 -6.61 -13.09 3.21
CA GLY A 58 -6.03 -13.35 4.53
C GLY A 58 -6.96 -14.27 5.31
N GLU A 59 -6.42 -15.25 6.00
CA GLU A 59 -7.19 -16.10 6.90
C GLU A 59 -7.24 -15.44 8.28
N PHE A 60 -8.47 -15.18 8.76
CA PHE A 60 -8.70 -14.84 10.14
C PHE A 60 -8.61 -16.13 10.96
N SER A 61 -7.62 -16.24 11.81
CA SER A 61 -7.52 -17.35 12.76
C SER A 61 -8.52 -17.14 13.90
N LEU A 62 -9.54 -18.00 13.97
CA LEU A 62 -10.53 -17.99 15.05
C LEU A 62 -9.94 -18.51 16.38
N ASP A 63 -8.75 -19.12 16.35
CA ASP A 63 -8.14 -19.76 17.53
C ASP A 63 -7.44 -18.75 18.46
N ASP A 64 -6.85 -17.68 17.93
CA ASP A 64 -6.09 -16.70 18.71
C ASP A 64 -6.54 -15.25 18.52
N GLY A 65 -7.52 -15.01 17.63
CA GLY A 65 -7.99 -13.67 17.30
C GLY A 65 -6.95 -12.81 16.56
N SER A 66 -5.90 -13.43 16.06
CA SER A 66 -4.86 -12.71 15.31
C SER A 66 -5.26 -12.56 13.86
N PHE A 67 -5.13 -11.34 13.36
CA PHE A 67 -5.09 -11.03 11.93
C PHE A 67 -3.67 -11.33 11.45
N ARG A 68 -3.50 -12.36 10.68
CA ARG A 68 -2.32 -12.45 9.83
C ARG A 68 -2.68 -11.73 8.54
N GLU A 69 -2.21 -10.51 8.38
CA GLU A 69 -2.04 -9.94 7.06
C GLU A 69 -1.09 -10.87 6.31
N GLU A 70 -1.64 -11.77 5.50
CA GLU A 70 -0.87 -12.19 4.36
C GLU A 70 -0.69 -10.92 3.53
N SER A 71 0.50 -10.36 3.59
CA SER A 71 0.92 -9.39 2.59
C SER A 71 0.59 -10.02 1.26
N VAL A 72 -0.37 -9.44 0.54
CA VAL A 72 -0.73 -9.94 -0.79
C VAL A 72 0.50 -9.72 -1.67
N SER A 73 1.33 -10.73 -1.65
CA SER A 73 2.51 -10.84 -2.47
C SER A 73 2.01 -11.08 -3.89
N LEU A 74 1.82 -9.99 -4.63
CA LEU A 74 1.48 -10.12 -6.04
C LEU A 74 2.62 -10.87 -6.75
N SER A 75 2.27 -11.94 -7.42
CA SER A 75 3.19 -12.63 -8.32
C SER A 75 3.59 -11.70 -9.47
N ILE A 76 4.72 -11.98 -10.10
CA ILE A 76 5.17 -11.20 -11.28
C ILE A 76 4.10 -11.18 -12.38
N GLU A 77 3.36 -12.27 -12.55
CA GLU A 77 2.27 -12.35 -13.53
C GLU A 77 1.09 -11.41 -13.18
N GLU A 78 0.76 -11.28 -11.91
CA GLU A 78 -0.27 -10.34 -11.46
C GLU A 78 0.20 -8.90 -11.61
N ILE A 79 1.46 -8.61 -11.30
CA ILE A 79 2.07 -7.29 -11.53
C ILE A 79 2.03 -6.94 -13.03
N ARG A 80 2.33 -7.88 -13.93
CA ARG A 80 2.23 -7.68 -15.39
C ARG A 80 0.82 -7.37 -15.84
N LYS A 81 -0.18 -8.08 -15.32
CA LYS A 81 -1.60 -7.83 -15.65
C LYS A 81 -2.07 -6.46 -15.21
N ILE A 82 -1.56 -5.94 -14.09
CA ILE A 82 -1.92 -4.63 -13.55
C ILE A 82 -1.14 -3.52 -14.27
N ALA A 83 0.19 -3.63 -14.33
CA ALA A 83 1.05 -2.56 -14.83
C ALA A 83 1.15 -2.52 -16.35
N GLY A 84 1.00 -3.64 -17.06
CA GLY A 84 1.12 -3.71 -18.51
C GLY A 84 0.16 -2.76 -19.25
N PRO A 85 -1.16 -2.81 -19.01
CA PRO A 85 -2.12 -1.90 -19.64
C PRO A 85 -1.87 -0.43 -19.30
N ILE A 86 -1.33 -0.15 -18.11
CA ILE A 86 -0.94 1.20 -17.71
C ILE A 86 0.28 1.66 -18.52
N ALA A 87 1.30 0.82 -18.62
CA ALA A 87 2.50 1.09 -19.40
C ALA A 87 2.19 1.37 -20.88
N GLU A 88 1.32 0.58 -21.49
CA GLU A 88 0.85 0.79 -22.85
C GLU A 88 0.15 2.14 -23.03
N LYS A 89 -0.78 2.48 -22.12
CA LYS A 89 -1.51 3.75 -22.15
C LYS A 89 -0.60 4.98 -22.05
N TYR A 90 0.54 4.85 -21.36
CA TYR A 90 1.51 5.93 -21.19
C TYR A 90 2.61 5.95 -22.25
N ASP A 91 2.49 5.16 -23.33
CA ASP A 91 3.45 5.04 -24.44
C ASP A 91 4.86 4.65 -23.94
N LEU A 92 4.96 3.71 -23.01
CA LEU A 92 6.25 3.23 -22.58
C LEU A 92 6.89 2.37 -23.66
N LYS A 93 8.21 2.44 -23.77
CA LYS A 93 9.03 1.51 -24.52
C LYS A 93 9.31 0.25 -23.69
N SER A 94 9.56 0.45 -22.38
CA SER A 94 9.75 -0.66 -21.44
C SER A 94 9.42 -0.27 -20.02
N LEU A 95 9.02 -1.26 -19.21
CA LEU A 95 8.83 -1.15 -17.77
C LEU A 95 9.42 -2.38 -17.10
N TYR A 96 10.33 -2.16 -16.16
CA TYR A 96 10.94 -3.19 -15.33
C TYR A 96 10.56 -3.01 -13.87
N LEU A 97 10.20 -4.09 -13.20
CA LEU A 97 10.18 -4.14 -11.75
C LEU A 97 11.62 -4.32 -11.27
N ILE A 98 12.03 -3.54 -10.28
CA ILE A 98 13.37 -3.57 -9.69
C ILE A 98 13.26 -3.67 -8.17
N GLY A 99 14.37 -3.57 -7.46
CA GLY A 99 14.36 -3.53 -6.00
C GLY A 99 14.05 -4.86 -5.33
N SER A 100 13.54 -4.80 -4.11
CA SER A 100 13.26 -5.97 -3.27
C SER A 100 12.22 -6.90 -3.86
N ARG A 101 11.17 -6.34 -4.49
CA ARG A 101 10.10 -7.13 -5.11
C ARG A 101 10.57 -7.91 -6.33
N ALA A 102 11.51 -7.37 -7.10
CA ALA A 102 12.11 -8.10 -8.22
C ALA A 102 12.99 -9.27 -7.75
N ARG A 103 13.69 -9.09 -6.62
CA ARG A 103 14.56 -10.12 -6.04
C ARG A 103 13.83 -11.15 -5.18
N GLY A 104 12.59 -10.84 -4.74
CA GLY A 104 11.81 -11.69 -3.86
C GLY A 104 12.14 -11.56 -2.36
N ASP A 105 12.94 -10.56 -1.96
CA ASP A 105 13.36 -10.30 -0.57
C ASP A 105 12.56 -9.15 0.08
N TYR A 106 11.35 -8.88 -0.41
CA TYR A 106 10.47 -7.81 0.08
C TYR A 106 9.67 -8.21 1.31
N GLY A 107 9.34 -7.19 2.13
CA GLY A 107 8.43 -7.30 3.27
C GLY A 107 6.99 -6.85 2.93
N PRO A 108 6.07 -6.98 3.90
CA PRO A 108 4.65 -6.62 3.71
C PRO A 108 4.41 -5.20 3.22
N ASN A 109 5.21 -4.26 3.69
CA ASN A 109 5.09 -2.83 3.39
C ASN A 109 6.15 -2.32 2.41
N SER A 110 6.80 -3.21 1.66
CA SER A 110 7.80 -2.79 0.67
C SER A 110 7.14 -2.09 -0.50
N ASP A 111 7.74 -0.98 -0.92
CA ASP A 111 7.34 -0.21 -2.08
C ASP A 111 7.50 -0.99 -3.38
N TYR A 112 6.87 -0.49 -4.44
CA TYR A 112 7.10 -1.00 -5.78
C TYR A 112 8.07 -0.08 -6.51
N ASP A 113 9.28 -0.57 -6.75
CA ASP A 113 10.29 0.14 -7.53
C ASP A 113 10.18 -0.26 -9.00
N PHE A 114 9.96 0.71 -9.87
CA PHE A 114 9.95 0.47 -11.31
C PHE A 114 10.99 1.33 -12.02
N CYS A 115 11.61 0.73 -13.03
CA CYS A 115 12.44 1.43 -14.00
C CYS A 115 11.73 1.46 -15.33
N PHE A 116 11.51 2.65 -15.89
CA PHE A 116 10.77 2.84 -17.12
C PHE A 116 11.57 3.57 -18.20
N GLU A 117 11.21 3.31 -19.45
CA GLU A 117 11.67 4.09 -20.62
C GLU A 117 10.45 4.50 -21.43
N MET A 118 10.31 5.79 -21.72
CA MET A 118 9.23 6.31 -22.56
C MET A 118 9.64 6.41 -24.02
N LYS A 119 8.72 6.13 -24.97
CA LYS A 119 8.94 6.41 -26.40
C LYS A 119 9.17 7.90 -26.68
N LYS A 120 8.47 8.76 -25.93
CA LYS A 120 8.64 10.21 -25.94
C LYS A 120 8.72 10.71 -24.50
N PRO A 121 9.89 11.18 -24.03
CA PRO A 121 10.07 11.67 -22.66
C PRO A 121 9.11 12.82 -22.32
N SER A 122 8.46 12.73 -21.16
CA SER A 122 7.54 13.74 -20.66
C SER A 122 7.40 13.64 -19.14
N ALA A 123 7.81 14.68 -18.42
CA ALA A 123 7.70 14.73 -16.96
C ALA A 123 6.24 14.66 -16.48
N ILE A 124 5.31 15.26 -17.22
CA ILE A 124 3.88 15.22 -16.89
C ILE A 124 3.34 13.79 -17.02
N LYS A 125 3.72 13.08 -18.08
CA LYS A 125 3.34 11.68 -18.26
C LYS A 125 3.98 10.79 -17.18
N ALA A 126 5.23 11.03 -16.80
CA ALA A 126 5.90 10.28 -15.73
C ALA A 126 5.20 10.44 -14.37
N ALA A 127 4.83 11.68 -14.00
CA ALA A 127 4.06 11.93 -12.78
C ALA A 127 2.67 11.25 -12.82
N GLY A 128 1.99 11.30 -13.97
CA GLY A 128 0.71 10.61 -14.15
C GLY A 128 0.83 9.08 -14.11
N LEU A 129 1.92 8.52 -14.63
CA LEU A 129 2.24 7.10 -14.56
C LEU A 129 2.42 6.65 -13.11
N MET A 130 3.20 7.40 -12.31
CA MET A 130 3.41 7.13 -10.89
C MET A 130 2.10 7.13 -10.12
N ASP A 131 1.26 8.15 -10.26
CA ASP A 131 -0.06 8.23 -9.63
C ASP A 131 -0.96 7.04 -10.00
N LYS A 132 -0.94 6.63 -11.26
CA LYS A 132 -1.74 5.49 -11.73
C LYS A 132 -1.26 4.16 -11.18
N LEU A 133 0.05 3.94 -11.16
CA LEU A 133 0.61 2.71 -10.58
C LEU A 133 0.38 2.66 -9.07
N SER A 134 0.62 3.74 -8.32
CA SER A 134 0.35 3.79 -6.88
C SER A 134 -1.10 3.48 -6.55
N LYS A 135 -2.05 4.02 -7.31
CA LYS A 135 -3.48 3.71 -7.14
C LYS A 135 -3.82 2.27 -7.50
N ALA A 136 -3.21 1.71 -8.54
CA ALA A 136 -3.48 0.36 -9.00
C ALA A 136 -2.92 -0.71 -8.04
N PHE A 137 -1.76 -0.44 -7.42
CA PHE A 137 -1.14 -1.33 -6.44
C PHE A 137 -1.58 -1.05 -5.01
N ASN A 138 -2.27 0.07 -4.77
CA ASN A 138 -2.61 0.59 -3.43
C ASN A 138 -1.39 0.62 -2.49
N ALA A 139 -0.24 1.05 -3.02
CA ALA A 139 1.06 1.08 -2.35
C ALA A 139 1.91 2.24 -2.87
N GLU A 140 2.98 2.56 -2.17
CA GLU A 140 3.98 3.50 -2.66
C GLU A 140 4.70 2.92 -3.89
N VAL A 141 4.96 3.79 -4.86
CA VAL A 141 5.62 3.43 -6.12
C VAL A 141 6.73 4.42 -6.39
N ASP A 142 7.94 3.91 -6.54
CA ASP A 142 9.08 4.67 -7.01
C ASP A 142 9.33 4.42 -8.49
N LEU A 143 9.52 5.52 -9.24
CA LEU A 143 9.78 5.47 -10.68
C LEU A 143 11.15 6.05 -11.01
N ILE A 144 11.96 5.26 -11.67
CA ILE A 144 13.28 5.66 -12.14
C ILE A 144 13.29 5.64 -13.68
N ASP A 145 13.62 6.78 -14.27
CA ASP A 145 13.80 6.85 -15.72
C ASP A 145 15.10 6.16 -16.14
N ARG A 146 14.98 5.12 -16.97
CA ARG A 146 16.13 4.33 -17.44
C ARG A 146 17.14 5.15 -18.22
N THR A 147 16.70 6.21 -18.88
CA THR A 147 17.57 7.06 -19.71
C THR A 147 18.57 7.88 -18.90
N VAL A 148 18.27 8.13 -17.61
CA VAL A 148 19.18 8.83 -16.70
C VAL A 148 19.96 7.88 -15.79
N ALA A 149 19.65 6.59 -15.82
CA ALA A 149 20.37 5.56 -15.08
C ALA A 149 21.75 5.33 -15.70
N THR A 150 22.80 5.33 -14.89
CA THR A 150 24.18 5.18 -15.34
C THR A 150 24.97 4.20 -14.48
N GLY A 151 26.05 3.64 -15.05
CA GLY A 151 27.04 2.82 -14.33
C GLY A 151 26.43 1.60 -13.64
N GLU A 152 26.86 1.32 -12.42
CA GLU A 152 26.47 0.16 -11.61
C GLU A 152 24.95 0.02 -11.41
N PHE A 153 24.21 1.14 -11.44
CA PHE A 153 22.77 1.09 -11.26
C PHE A 153 22.08 0.49 -12.49
N LEU A 154 22.52 0.87 -13.69
CA LEU A 154 22.02 0.28 -14.94
C LEU A 154 22.38 -1.21 -15.03
N ASP A 155 23.58 -1.58 -14.57
CA ASP A 155 24.00 -3.00 -14.52
C ASP A 155 23.11 -3.81 -13.57
N ARG A 156 22.71 -3.23 -12.42
CA ARG A 156 21.75 -3.88 -11.52
C ARG A 156 20.37 -4.04 -12.15
N ILE A 157 19.85 -3.02 -12.83
CA ILE A 157 18.56 -3.12 -13.54
C ILE A 157 18.63 -4.25 -14.57
N ASN A 158 19.72 -4.35 -15.32
CA ASN A 158 19.88 -5.37 -16.36
C ASN A 158 20.05 -6.79 -15.79
N ARG A 159 20.61 -6.92 -14.58
CA ARG A 159 20.85 -8.22 -13.94
C ARG A 159 19.64 -8.71 -13.14
N ASP A 160 19.05 -7.83 -12.32
CA ASP A 160 18.07 -8.20 -11.30
C ASP A 160 16.66 -7.68 -11.63
N GLY A 161 16.52 -6.82 -12.65
CA GLY A 161 15.24 -6.28 -13.07
C GLY A 161 14.38 -7.30 -13.80
N VAL A 162 13.10 -7.36 -13.47
CA VAL A 162 12.11 -8.22 -14.11
C VAL A 162 11.32 -7.41 -15.14
N LEU A 163 11.37 -7.79 -16.40
CA LEU A 163 10.60 -7.15 -17.46
C LEU A 163 9.11 -7.33 -17.23
N ILE A 164 8.38 -6.23 -17.08
CA ILE A 164 6.94 -6.20 -16.89
C ILE A 164 6.22 -5.89 -18.22
N TYR A 165 6.73 -4.92 -18.97
CA TYR A 165 6.15 -4.50 -20.25
C TYR A 165 7.23 -4.11 -21.24
N GLU A 166 7.00 -4.47 -22.52
CA GLU A 166 7.78 -4.04 -23.68
C GLU A 166 6.82 -3.72 -24.82
N GLY A 167 6.98 -2.51 -25.42
CA GLY A 167 6.05 -1.93 -26.39
C GLY A 167 6.67 -1.39 -27.67
#